data_e27305d8f36e13f91ddcbde8d5a163d9
#
_entry.id   e27305d8f36e13f91ddcbde8d5a163d9
#
_cell.length_a   1.000
_cell.length_b   1.000
_cell.length_c   1.000
_cell.angle_alpha   90.00
_cell.angle_beta   90.00
_cell.angle_gamma   90.00
#
_symmetry.space_group_name_H-M   'P 1'
#
loop_
_entity.id
_entity.type
_entity.pdbx_description
1 polymer ?
#
loop_
_entity_poly.entity_id
_entity_poly.type
_entity_poly.pdbx_seq_one_letter_code
_entity_poly.pdbx_strand_id
1 'polypeptide(L)'
;MTKKNKVYVVWVGQNPGIYQHWSDCKTQIEGIENARYKSFNTLDEAKEAFAKDWKSFYKRQNNNGEGSVKPSGDIIVVDAACSGNPGLMEYRGVYLRTGQEIFHQGPFEQGTNNIGEFLAIVHALALQTNKRTRMPIYSDSMNALTWVKKKKCNTKLVQTQANTEIFNLIDRAETWLNAHISDIPLLKWETKLWGEIPADFGRK
;
A
#
# COMPACT_ATOMS: atom_id res chain seq x y z
N MET A 1 -5.61 19.01 -20.89
CA MET A 1 -5.71 17.54 -20.65
C MET A 1 -7.19 17.20 -20.45
N THR A 2 -7.80 16.56 -21.43
CA THR A 2 -9.21 16.14 -21.39
C THR A 2 -9.41 15.07 -20.33
N LYS A 3 -10.24 15.31 -19.33
CA LYS A 3 -10.70 14.28 -18.38
C LYS A 3 -11.36 13.15 -19.19
N LYS A 4 -10.76 11.97 -19.24
CA LYS A 4 -11.42 10.77 -19.79
C LYS A 4 -12.65 10.50 -18.94
N ASN A 5 -13.84 10.61 -19.52
CA ASN A 5 -15.09 10.24 -18.87
C ASN A 5 -15.06 8.75 -18.58
N LYS A 6 -15.19 8.38 -17.30
CA LYS A 6 -15.28 6.97 -16.88
C LYS A 6 -16.73 6.52 -16.92
N VAL A 7 -16.94 5.25 -17.25
CA VAL A 7 -18.23 4.56 -17.19
C VAL A 7 -18.20 3.59 -16.01
N TYR A 8 -19.27 3.48 -15.27
CA TYR A 8 -19.37 2.71 -14.05
C TYR A 8 -20.35 1.55 -14.23
N VAL A 9 -19.96 0.37 -13.76
CA VAL A 9 -20.81 -0.82 -13.72
C VAL A 9 -21.15 -1.09 -12.25
N VAL A 10 -22.42 -1.26 -11.95
CA VAL A 10 -22.94 -1.72 -10.66
C VAL A 10 -23.54 -3.11 -10.88
N TRP A 11 -22.95 -4.14 -10.28
CA TRP A 11 -23.50 -5.50 -10.30
C TRP A 11 -24.38 -5.78 -9.07
N VAL A 12 -24.02 -5.20 -7.92
CA VAL A 12 -24.78 -5.31 -6.67
C VAL A 12 -24.94 -3.90 -6.11
N GLY A 13 -26.18 -3.46 -6.05
CA GLY A 13 -26.58 -2.14 -5.63
C GLY A 13 -28.11 -2.04 -5.66
N GLN A 14 -28.66 -0.86 -5.42
CA GLN A 14 -30.10 -0.62 -5.47
C GLN A 14 -30.67 -0.98 -6.85
N ASN A 15 -30.01 -0.51 -7.92
CA ASN A 15 -30.33 -0.89 -9.29
C ASN A 15 -29.03 -1.29 -10.00
N PRO A 16 -28.79 -2.59 -10.29
CA PRO A 16 -27.68 -3.04 -11.10
C PRO A 16 -27.75 -2.48 -12.52
N GLY A 17 -26.62 -2.00 -13.07
CA GLY A 17 -26.61 -1.35 -14.38
C GLY A 17 -25.29 -0.68 -14.74
N ILE A 18 -25.31 0.05 -15.88
CA ILE A 18 -24.17 0.81 -16.39
C ILE A 18 -24.49 2.31 -16.28
N TYR A 19 -23.59 3.08 -15.67
CA TYR A 19 -23.79 4.50 -15.37
C TYR A 19 -22.65 5.33 -15.97
N GLN A 20 -22.99 6.42 -16.63
CA GLN A 20 -22.01 7.31 -17.27
C GLN A 20 -21.44 8.35 -16.31
N HIS A 21 -22.15 8.65 -15.20
CA HIS A 21 -21.73 9.60 -14.19
C HIS A 21 -21.53 8.94 -12.82
N TRP A 22 -20.52 9.40 -12.11
CA TRP A 22 -20.25 8.91 -10.76
C TRP A 22 -21.39 9.21 -9.79
N SER A 23 -22.07 10.35 -9.92
CA SER A 23 -23.23 10.71 -9.11
C SER A 23 -24.29 9.62 -9.14
N ASP A 24 -24.62 9.15 -10.34
CA ASP A 24 -25.68 8.17 -10.56
C ASP A 24 -25.29 6.80 -10.03
N CYS A 25 -24.03 6.40 -10.27
CA CYS A 25 -23.47 5.18 -9.72
C CYS A 25 -23.44 5.22 -8.18
N LYS A 26 -23.04 6.34 -7.58
CA LYS A 26 -22.97 6.52 -6.14
C LYS A 26 -24.32 6.30 -5.48
N THR A 27 -25.39 6.86 -6.04
CA THR A 27 -26.76 6.69 -5.53
C THR A 27 -27.17 5.21 -5.47
N GLN A 28 -26.66 4.36 -6.38
CA GLN A 28 -27.02 2.94 -6.42
C GLN A 28 -26.27 2.10 -5.40
N ILE A 29 -25.17 2.59 -4.85
CA ILE A 29 -24.29 1.82 -3.95
C ILE A 29 -24.28 2.36 -2.51
N GLU A 30 -24.76 3.57 -2.30
CA GLU A 30 -24.76 4.24 -1.00
C GLU A 30 -25.70 3.50 -0.02
N GLY A 31 -25.19 3.20 1.17
CA GLY A 31 -25.92 2.44 2.21
C GLY A 31 -26.06 0.94 1.94
N ILE A 32 -25.49 0.38 0.88
CA ILE A 32 -25.55 -1.05 0.57
C ILE A 32 -24.23 -1.72 1.01
N GLU A 33 -24.29 -2.50 2.09
CA GLU A 33 -23.12 -3.12 2.74
C GLU A 33 -22.26 -4.00 1.79
N ASN A 34 -22.88 -4.67 0.83
CA ASN A 34 -22.20 -5.58 -0.09
C ASN A 34 -22.21 -5.09 -1.55
N ALA A 35 -22.28 -3.77 -1.77
CA ALA A 35 -22.25 -3.20 -3.11
C ALA A 35 -21.04 -3.67 -3.91
N ARG A 36 -21.24 -3.96 -5.21
CA ARG A 36 -20.20 -4.37 -6.14
C ARG A 36 -20.27 -3.49 -7.38
N TYR A 37 -19.24 -2.69 -7.57
CA TYR A 37 -19.16 -1.77 -8.70
C TYR A 37 -17.72 -1.57 -9.17
N LYS A 38 -17.52 -1.14 -10.41
CA LYS A 38 -16.20 -0.84 -10.97
C LYS A 38 -16.30 0.19 -12.08
N SER A 39 -15.24 1.02 -12.24
CA SER A 39 -15.15 1.98 -13.34
C SER A 39 -14.33 1.41 -14.52
N PHE A 40 -14.75 1.78 -15.74
CA PHE A 40 -14.12 1.42 -17.02
C PHE A 40 -13.81 2.69 -17.81
N ASN A 41 -12.92 2.58 -18.80
CA ASN A 41 -12.53 3.73 -19.62
C ASN A 41 -13.43 3.91 -20.84
N THR A 42 -14.16 2.86 -21.24
CA THR A 42 -15.08 2.89 -22.39
C THR A 42 -16.42 2.24 -22.04
N LEU A 43 -17.46 2.58 -22.81
CA LEU A 43 -18.78 2.00 -22.66
C LEU A 43 -18.79 0.51 -23.07
N ASP A 44 -17.99 0.13 -24.07
CA ASP A 44 -17.93 -1.24 -24.54
C ASP A 44 -17.26 -2.16 -23.51
N GLU A 45 -16.16 -1.71 -22.88
CA GLU A 45 -15.57 -2.41 -21.72
C GLU A 45 -16.59 -2.59 -20.58
N ALA A 46 -17.40 -1.57 -20.32
CA ALA A 46 -18.43 -1.61 -19.28
C ALA A 46 -19.56 -2.60 -19.64
N LYS A 47 -20.01 -2.66 -20.89
CA LYS A 47 -21.02 -3.61 -21.36
C LYS A 47 -20.52 -5.06 -21.28
N GLU A 48 -19.29 -5.32 -21.76
CA GLU A 48 -18.68 -6.64 -21.63
C GLU A 48 -18.51 -7.07 -20.16
N ALA A 49 -18.17 -6.09 -19.31
CA ALA A 49 -18.02 -6.34 -17.88
C ALA A 49 -19.36 -6.64 -17.22
N PHE A 50 -20.42 -5.90 -17.55
CA PHE A 50 -21.75 -6.10 -16.99
C PHE A 50 -22.36 -7.44 -17.38
N ALA A 51 -22.08 -7.91 -18.60
CA ALA A 51 -22.50 -9.24 -19.07
C ALA A 51 -21.79 -10.41 -18.36
N LYS A 52 -20.68 -10.14 -17.67
CA LYS A 52 -19.91 -11.14 -16.91
C LYS A 52 -20.22 -11.02 -15.43
N ASP A 53 -20.19 -12.15 -14.70
CA ASP A 53 -20.33 -12.15 -13.23
C ASP A 53 -19.23 -11.28 -12.61
N TRP A 54 -19.62 -10.40 -11.67
CA TRP A 54 -18.71 -9.54 -10.90
C TRP A 54 -17.53 -10.33 -10.29
N LYS A 55 -17.74 -11.58 -9.92
CA LYS A 55 -16.71 -12.49 -9.40
C LYS A 55 -15.53 -12.64 -10.35
N SER A 56 -15.74 -12.57 -11.66
CA SER A 56 -14.67 -12.66 -12.66
C SER A 56 -13.71 -11.47 -12.61
N PHE A 57 -14.18 -10.30 -12.16
CA PHE A 57 -13.40 -9.08 -12.02
C PHE A 57 -12.75 -8.92 -10.65
N TYR A 58 -13.33 -9.54 -9.62
CA TYR A 58 -12.79 -9.52 -8.27
C TYR A 58 -11.87 -10.73 -7.98
N LYS A 59 -12.00 -11.85 -8.68
CA LYS A 59 -11.09 -13.01 -8.59
C LYS A 59 -9.65 -12.67 -8.99
N ARG A 60 -9.41 -11.65 -9.85
CA ARG A 60 -8.05 -11.23 -10.21
C ARG A 60 -7.28 -10.49 -9.10
N GLN A 61 -7.96 -10.01 -8.07
CA GLN A 61 -7.29 -9.42 -6.89
C GLN A 61 -7.08 -10.43 -5.75
N ASN A 62 -7.75 -11.60 -5.81
CA ASN A 62 -7.71 -12.61 -4.76
C ASN A 62 -6.87 -13.85 -5.10
N ASN A 63 -5.92 -13.77 -6.03
CA ASN A 63 -4.98 -14.87 -6.25
C ASN A 63 -3.97 -15.07 -5.09
N ASN A 64 -4.16 -14.37 -3.95
CA ASN A 64 -3.35 -14.54 -2.75
C ASN A 64 -4.18 -14.88 -1.50
N GLY A 65 -5.45 -15.27 -1.60
CA GLY A 65 -6.34 -15.28 -0.43
C GLY A 65 -6.81 -16.64 0.11
N GLU A 66 -6.99 -17.63 -0.72
CA GLU A 66 -7.42 -18.96 -0.23
C GLU A 66 -6.21 -19.88 -0.16
N GLY A 67 -5.67 -20.05 1.07
CA GLY A 67 -4.62 -21.01 1.35
C GLY A 67 -3.19 -20.43 1.44
N SER A 68 -3.00 -19.11 1.50
CA SER A 68 -1.65 -18.59 1.70
C SER A 68 -1.17 -18.88 3.13
N VAL A 69 -0.17 -19.74 3.23
CA VAL A 69 0.51 -20.05 4.50
C VAL A 69 1.13 -18.76 5.03
N LYS A 70 0.97 -18.52 6.35
CA LYS A 70 1.63 -17.38 7.01
C LYS A 70 3.13 -17.45 6.75
N PRO A 71 3.77 -16.35 6.28
CA PRO A 71 5.20 -16.33 6.02
C PRO A 71 6.01 -16.72 7.24
N SER A 72 7.07 -17.49 7.03
CA SER A 72 7.99 -17.92 8.08
C SER A 72 9.41 -18.02 7.54
N GLY A 73 10.41 -17.95 8.41
CA GLY A 73 11.82 -18.08 8.03
C GLY A 73 12.57 -16.75 7.97
N ASP A 74 13.57 -16.68 7.06
CA ASP A 74 14.46 -15.53 6.92
C ASP A 74 13.77 -14.41 6.12
N ILE A 75 13.02 -13.58 6.82
CA ILE A 75 12.16 -12.53 6.29
C ILE A 75 12.35 -11.27 7.14
N ILE A 76 12.35 -10.13 6.49
CA ILE A 76 12.25 -8.82 7.16
C ILE A 76 10.80 -8.34 7.04
N VAL A 77 10.21 -7.96 8.16
CA VAL A 77 8.91 -7.28 8.21
C VAL A 77 9.13 -5.84 8.62
N VAL A 78 8.43 -4.90 7.98
CA VAL A 78 8.60 -3.48 8.26
C VAL A 78 7.25 -2.81 8.47
N ASP A 79 7.22 -1.83 9.35
CA ASP A 79 6.04 -1.03 9.65
C ASP A 79 6.43 0.36 10.16
N ALA A 80 5.43 1.23 10.26
CA ALA A 80 5.54 2.57 10.82
C ALA A 80 4.39 2.88 11.77
N ALA A 81 4.61 3.82 12.66
CA ALA A 81 3.60 4.40 13.51
C ALA A 81 3.61 5.92 13.39
N CYS A 82 2.44 6.53 13.47
CA CYS A 82 2.30 7.97 13.48
C CYS A 82 1.20 8.39 14.45
N SER A 83 1.53 9.24 15.43
CA SER A 83 0.56 9.76 16.40
C SER A 83 -0.15 11.00 15.84
N GLY A 84 -0.92 10.82 14.77
CA GLY A 84 -1.63 11.88 14.04
C GLY A 84 -1.35 11.85 12.55
N ASN A 85 -1.96 12.76 11.79
CA ASN A 85 -1.77 12.83 10.34
C ASN A 85 -1.87 14.29 9.84
N PRO A 86 -0.78 15.09 9.90
CA PRO A 86 0.57 14.74 10.37
C PRO A 86 0.72 14.60 11.89
N GLY A 87 1.80 13.92 12.33
CA GLY A 87 2.12 13.72 13.75
C GLY A 87 3.55 13.22 13.97
N LEU A 88 3.85 12.74 15.18
CA LEU A 88 5.12 12.09 15.46
C LEU A 88 5.17 10.74 14.75
N MET A 89 6.13 10.58 13.84
CA MET A 89 6.29 9.41 12.97
C MET A 89 7.55 8.65 13.33
N GLU A 90 7.44 7.35 13.42
CA GLU A 90 8.58 6.45 13.55
C GLU A 90 8.38 5.21 12.68
N TYR A 91 9.47 4.51 12.37
CA TYR A 91 9.40 3.28 11.59
C TYR A 91 10.48 2.30 12.00
N ARG A 92 10.20 1.01 11.81
CA ARG A 92 11.14 -0.06 12.17
C ARG A 92 11.10 -1.25 11.22
N GLY A 93 12.14 -2.06 11.31
CA GLY A 93 12.23 -3.37 10.68
C GLY A 93 12.55 -4.44 11.71
N VAL A 94 11.89 -5.59 11.56
CA VAL A 94 12.01 -6.73 12.46
C VAL A 94 12.36 -7.98 11.66
N TYR A 95 13.26 -8.79 12.18
CA TYR A 95 13.58 -10.09 11.61
C TYR A 95 12.53 -11.11 12.06
N LEU A 96 11.73 -11.61 11.13
CA LEU A 96 10.52 -12.39 11.43
C LEU A 96 10.80 -13.64 12.27
N ARG A 97 11.91 -14.36 11.98
CA ARG A 97 12.22 -15.63 12.66
C ARG A 97 12.42 -15.49 14.17
N THR A 98 13.05 -14.39 14.61
CA THR A 98 13.42 -14.18 16.01
C THR A 98 12.62 -13.09 16.71
N GLY A 99 11.90 -12.25 15.95
CA GLY A 99 11.28 -11.02 16.47
C GLY A 99 12.27 -9.91 16.79
N GLN A 100 13.54 -10.06 16.43
CA GLN A 100 14.57 -9.06 16.70
C GLN A 100 14.36 -7.81 15.85
N GLU A 101 14.30 -6.65 16.49
CA GLU A 101 14.36 -5.36 15.81
C GLU A 101 15.74 -5.16 15.20
N ILE A 102 15.79 -4.91 13.89
CA ILE A 102 17.04 -4.75 13.13
C ILE A 102 17.38 -3.30 12.83
N PHE A 103 16.38 -2.46 12.84
CA PHE A 103 16.48 -1.00 12.84
C PHE A 103 15.21 -0.35 13.36
N HIS A 104 15.38 0.84 13.94
CA HIS A 104 14.32 1.74 14.36
C HIS A 104 14.76 3.18 14.09
N GLN A 105 13.88 4.01 13.59
CA GLN A 105 14.13 5.41 13.27
C GLN A 105 12.98 6.30 13.71
N GLY A 106 13.30 7.46 14.20
CA GLY A 106 12.37 8.44 14.75
C GLY A 106 12.44 8.56 16.26
N PRO A 107 11.49 9.25 16.92
CA PRO A 107 10.35 9.90 16.30
C PRO A 107 10.73 11.16 15.49
N PHE A 108 10.07 11.35 14.33
CA PHE A 108 10.19 12.54 13.50
C PHE A 108 8.92 13.38 13.61
N GLU A 109 9.05 14.70 13.68
CA GLU A 109 7.92 15.61 13.80
C GLU A 109 7.17 15.79 12.47
N GLN A 110 5.84 15.95 12.56
CA GLN A 110 4.95 16.23 11.42
C GLN A 110 5.11 15.27 10.25
N GLY A 111 5.28 13.99 10.53
CA GLY A 111 5.28 12.92 9.54
C GLY A 111 3.88 12.34 9.29
N THR A 112 3.82 11.33 8.43
CA THR A 112 2.62 10.53 8.19
C THR A 112 2.96 9.04 8.14
N ASN A 113 2.00 8.18 8.49
CA ASN A 113 2.21 6.73 8.48
C ASN A 113 2.73 6.24 7.12
N ASN A 114 2.10 6.67 6.03
CA ASN A 114 2.50 6.24 4.67
C ASN A 114 3.97 6.60 4.34
N ILE A 115 4.47 7.74 4.81
CA ILE A 115 5.88 8.14 4.62
C ILE A 115 6.78 7.20 5.43
N GLY A 116 6.44 6.94 6.69
CA GLY A 116 7.20 6.03 7.55
C GLY A 116 7.30 4.63 6.94
N GLU A 117 6.19 4.07 6.47
CA GLU A 117 6.14 2.77 5.79
C GLU A 117 7.00 2.75 4.51
N PHE A 118 6.97 3.82 3.71
CA PHE A 118 7.84 3.96 2.53
C PHE A 118 9.32 3.95 2.93
N LEU A 119 9.70 4.76 3.91
CA LEU A 119 11.07 4.86 4.41
C LEU A 119 11.54 3.54 5.02
N ALA A 120 10.67 2.83 5.75
CA ALA A 120 10.98 1.52 6.33
C ALA A 120 11.35 0.48 5.26
N ILE A 121 10.60 0.41 4.16
CA ILE A 121 10.90 -0.50 3.05
C ILE A 121 12.25 -0.14 2.41
N VAL A 122 12.49 1.15 2.12
CA VAL A 122 13.76 1.58 1.50
C VAL A 122 14.94 1.34 2.42
N HIS A 123 14.79 1.57 3.73
CA HIS A 123 15.82 1.27 4.73
C HIS A 123 16.17 -0.23 4.73
N ALA A 124 15.17 -1.10 4.73
CA ALA A 124 15.38 -2.55 4.67
C ALA A 124 16.09 -2.98 3.37
N LEU A 125 15.73 -2.40 2.23
CA LEU A 125 16.41 -2.64 0.95
C LEU A 125 17.87 -2.20 0.99
N ALA A 126 18.16 -0.99 1.47
CA ALA A 126 19.52 -0.46 1.56
C ALA A 126 20.38 -1.29 2.52
N LEU A 127 19.82 -1.67 3.67
CA LEU A 127 20.51 -2.51 4.66
C LEU A 127 20.92 -3.86 4.07
N GLN A 128 20.00 -4.51 3.34
CA GLN A 128 20.26 -5.82 2.73
C GLN A 128 21.27 -5.72 1.59
N THR A 129 21.21 -4.65 0.78
CA THR A 129 22.19 -4.40 -0.28
C THR A 129 23.59 -4.26 0.31
N ASN A 130 23.75 -3.49 1.38
CA ASN A 130 25.03 -3.31 2.08
C ASN A 130 25.56 -4.62 2.69
N LYS A 131 24.66 -5.43 3.25
CA LYS A 131 25.01 -6.74 3.87
C LYS A 131 25.09 -7.88 2.85
N ARG A 132 24.78 -7.62 1.57
CA ARG A 132 24.71 -8.63 0.49
C ARG A 132 23.75 -9.78 0.81
N THR A 133 22.64 -9.47 1.50
CA THR A 133 21.56 -10.42 1.79
C THR A 133 20.35 -10.14 0.89
N ARG A 134 19.44 -11.11 0.74
CA ARG A 134 18.28 -11.02 -0.18
C ARG A 134 17.01 -11.60 0.43
N MET A 135 16.80 -11.36 1.71
CA MET A 135 15.58 -11.82 2.38
C MET A 135 14.36 -11.06 1.86
N PRO A 136 13.23 -11.72 1.62
CA PRO A 136 11.98 -11.03 1.29
C PRO A 136 11.62 -9.98 2.33
N ILE A 137 11.09 -8.84 1.87
CA ILE A 137 10.59 -7.77 2.74
C ILE A 137 9.08 -7.74 2.64
N TYR A 138 8.41 -7.79 3.78
CA TYR A 138 6.95 -7.65 3.89
C TYR A 138 6.57 -6.34 4.54
N SER A 139 5.56 -5.70 3.98
CA SER A 139 4.86 -4.55 4.56
C SER A 139 3.35 -4.72 4.37
N ASP A 140 2.55 -4.27 5.31
CA ASP A 140 1.09 -4.26 5.18
C ASP A 140 0.56 -3.02 4.45
N SER A 141 1.45 -2.10 4.05
CA SER A 141 1.11 -0.91 3.28
C SER A 141 1.19 -1.12 1.77
N MET A 142 0.06 -1.24 1.11
CA MET A 142 0.01 -1.27 -0.36
C MET A 142 0.48 0.06 -0.98
N ASN A 143 0.25 1.18 -0.30
CA ASN A 143 0.71 2.50 -0.75
C ASN A 143 2.22 2.57 -0.79
N ALA A 144 2.88 2.19 0.30
CA ALA A 144 4.34 2.19 0.40
C ALA A 144 4.98 1.26 -0.64
N LEU A 145 4.48 0.03 -0.79
CA LEU A 145 4.92 -0.92 -1.81
C LEU A 145 4.81 -0.33 -3.23
N THR A 146 3.70 0.39 -3.50
CA THR A 146 3.49 1.04 -4.79
C THR A 146 4.46 2.20 -5.01
N TRP A 147 4.74 3.00 -3.97
CA TRP A 147 5.66 4.14 -4.04
C TRP A 147 7.10 3.68 -4.28
N VAL A 148 7.52 2.61 -3.60
CA VAL A 148 8.86 2.02 -3.82
C VAL A 148 9.00 1.50 -5.25
N LYS A 149 7.99 0.79 -5.79
CA LYS A 149 7.98 0.35 -7.20
C LYS A 149 8.06 1.50 -8.19
N LYS A 150 7.44 2.65 -7.87
CA LYS A 150 7.49 3.88 -8.68
C LYS A 150 8.74 4.71 -8.41
N LYS A 151 9.56 4.34 -7.44
CA LYS A 151 10.73 5.07 -6.96
C LYS A 151 10.39 6.51 -6.54
N LYS A 152 9.17 6.74 -6.05
CA LYS A 152 8.66 8.06 -5.71
C LYS A 152 7.70 8.00 -4.52
N CYS A 153 7.99 8.77 -3.48
CA CYS A 153 7.11 9.01 -2.34
C CYS A 153 5.99 9.99 -2.77
N ASN A 154 4.81 9.45 -3.07
CA ASN A 154 3.69 10.25 -3.59
C ASN A 154 2.86 10.86 -2.44
N THR A 155 3.53 11.51 -1.49
CA THR A 155 2.87 12.21 -0.38
C THR A 155 2.24 13.52 -0.81
N LYS A 156 1.20 13.95 -0.09
CA LYS A 156 0.60 15.29 -0.17
C LYS A 156 1.05 16.20 0.99
N LEU A 157 1.90 15.68 1.88
CA LEU A 157 2.43 16.46 2.98
C LEU A 157 3.26 17.63 2.42
N VAL A 158 3.02 18.83 2.96
CA VAL A 158 3.79 20.02 2.60
C VAL A 158 5.02 20.11 3.50
N GLN A 159 6.16 20.43 2.91
CA GLN A 159 7.40 20.64 3.64
C GLN A 159 7.31 21.91 4.50
N THR A 160 7.71 21.78 5.76
CA THR A 160 7.82 22.86 6.75
C THR A 160 9.17 22.77 7.44
N GLN A 161 9.49 23.75 8.26
CA GLN A 161 10.73 23.70 9.06
C GLN A 161 10.74 22.47 10.00
N ALA A 162 9.61 22.13 10.60
CA ALA A 162 9.51 21.03 11.56
C ALA A 162 9.67 19.63 10.93
N ASN A 163 9.33 19.45 9.65
CA ASN A 163 9.46 18.17 8.97
C ASN A 163 10.57 18.12 7.91
N THR A 164 11.49 19.07 7.91
CA THR A 164 12.61 19.13 6.97
C THR A 164 13.43 17.84 6.96
N GLU A 165 13.64 17.22 8.12
CA GLU A 165 14.37 15.97 8.23
C GLU A 165 13.69 14.82 7.47
N ILE A 166 12.36 14.73 7.56
CA ILE A 166 11.57 13.73 6.81
C ILE A 166 11.75 13.92 5.30
N PHE A 167 11.69 15.16 4.79
CA PHE A 167 11.88 15.43 3.38
C PHE A 167 13.30 15.13 2.91
N ASN A 168 14.32 15.39 3.72
CA ASN A 168 15.69 14.95 3.44
C ASN A 168 15.81 13.43 3.37
N LEU A 169 15.11 12.69 4.24
CA LEU A 169 15.05 11.22 4.18
C LEU A 169 14.34 10.72 2.92
N ILE A 170 13.24 11.36 2.53
CA ILE A 170 12.52 11.05 1.28
C ILE A 170 13.44 11.23 0.07
N ASP A 171 14.13 12.36 -0.04
CA ASP A 171 15.03 12.66 -1.17
C ASP A 171 16.18 11.66 -1.24
N ARG A 172 16.76 11.31 -0.09
CA ARG A 172 17.79 10.27 -0.01
C ARG A 172 17.25 8.90 -0.43
N ALA A 173 16.05 8.54 0.01
CA ALA A 173 15.40 7.27 -0.33
C ALA A 173 15.11 7.18 -1.84
N GLU A 174 14.56 8.24 -2.44
CA GLU A 174 14.29 8.31 -3.87
C GLU A 174 15.58 8.27 -4.69
N THR A 175 16.62 9.00 -4.28
CA THR A 175 17.94 8.97 -4.90
C THR A 175 18.51 7.57 -4.86
N TRP A 176 18.45 6.90 -3.72
CA TRP A 176 18.93 5.52 -3.56
C TRP A 176 18.16 4.55 -4.46
N LEU A 177 16.84 4.63 -4.49
CA LEU A 177 16.00 3.78 -5.35
C LEU A 177 16.29 3.97 -6.85
N ASN A 178 16.64 5.19 -7.28
CA ASN A 178 16.98 5.46 -8.68
C ASN A 178 18.37 4.94 -9.04
N ALA A 179 19.31 4.96 -8.11
CA ALA A 179 20.68 4.48 -8.30
C ALA A 179 20.82 2.95 -8.20
N HIS A 180 19.86 2.27 -7.58
CA HIS A 180 19.95 0.83 -7.32
C HIS A 180 18.79 0.07 -7.99
N ILE A 181 19.14 -1.07 -8.59
CA ILE A 181 18.19 -2.09 -9.03
C ILE A 181 18.23 -3.19 -7.96
N SER A 182 17.07 -3.46 -7.36
CA SER A 182 16.95 -4.52 -6.36
C SER A 182 16.06 -5.63 -6.88
N ASP A 183 16.50 -6.86 -6.76
CA ASP A 183 15.74 -8.09 -7.02
C ASP A 183 15.16 -8.70 -5.72
N ILE A 184 15.30 -8.01 -4.59
CA ILE A 184 14.73 -8.42 -3.31
C ILE A 184 13.19 -8.39 -3.41
N PRO A 185 12.50 -9.52 -3.11
CA PRO A 185 11.05 -9.59 -3.17
C PRO A 185 10.40 -8.63 -2.17
N LEU A 186 9.55 -7.73 -2.68
CA LEU A 186 8.70 -6.86 -1.88
C LEU A 186 7.27 -7.39 -1.90
N LEU A 187 6.77 -7.81 -0.75
CA LEU A 187 5.54 -8.57 -0.62
C LEU A 187 4.58 -7.90 0.36
N LYS A 188 3.29 -8.12 0.13
CA LYS A 188 2.22 -7.63 1.00
C LYS A 188 2.04 -8.58 2.18
N TRP A 189 2.03 -8.05 3.39
CA TRP A 189 1.56 -8.77 4.58
C TRP A 189 0.02 -8.72 4.63
N GLU A 190 -0.60 -9.88 4.70
CA GLU A 190 -2.07 -10.00 4.69
C GLU A 190 -2.61 -10.00 6.12
N THR A 191 -2.75 -8.82 6.72
CA THR A 191 -3.19 -8.64 8.11
C THR A 191 -4.51 -9.37 8.43
N LYS A 192 -5.43 -9.43 7.46
CA LYS A 192 -6.72 -10.14 7.63
C LYS A 192 -6.55 -11.65 7.78
N LEU A 193 -5.50 -12.23 7.24
CA LEU A 193 -5.25 -13.67 7.27
C LEU A 193 -4.25 -14.07 8.35
N TRP A 194 -3.24 -13.24 8.60
CA TRP A 194 -2.10 -13.62 9.43
C TRP A 194 -2.02 -12.86 10.75
N GLY A 195 -2.96 -11.92 10.99
CA GLY A 195 -2.91 -10.99 12.12
C GLY A 195 -1.99 -9.81 11.88
N GLU A 196 -1.81 -8.98 12.88
CA GLU A 196 -0.94 -7.80 12.80
C GLU A 196 0.49 -8.20 12.39
N ILE A 197 1.14 -7.30 11.64
CA ILE A 197 2.53 -7.51 11.21
C ILE A 197 3.45 -7.46 12.45
N PRO A 198 4.44 -8.36 12.58
CA PRO A 198 5.30 -8.38 13.78
C PRO A 198 6.10 -7.09 14.03
N ALA A 199 6.20 -6.22 13.02
CA ALA A 199 6.78 -4.89 13.15
C ALA A 199 5.79 -3.83 13.66
N ASP A 200 4.48 -4.16 13.86
CA ASP A 200 3.47 -3.23 14.39
C ASP A 200 3.87 -2.70 15.77
N PHE A 201 3.69 -1.41 15.97
CA PHE A 201 4.08 -0.72 17.22
C PHE A 201 3.11 -0.94 18.37
N GLY A 202 1.98 -1.62 18.15
CA GLY A 202 0.98 -1.89 19.18
C GLY A 202 0.26 -0.65 19.70
N ARG A 203 0.34 0.46 18.98
CA ARG A 203 -0.35 1.72 19.34
C ARG A 203 -1.67 1.78 18.58
N LYS A 204 -2.74 1.47 19.26
CA LYS A 204 -4.13 1.64 18.78
C LYS A 204 -4.83 2.70 19.59
#